data_9b29917c6a7e0685a0bd0b1832cddbf5
#
_entry.id   9b29917c6a7e0685a0bd0b1832cddbf5
#
_cell.length_a   1.000
_cell.length_b   1.000
_cell.length_c   1.000
_cell.angle_alpha   90.00
_cell.angle_beta   90.00
_cell.angle_gamma   90.00
#
_symmetry.space_group_name_H-M   'P 1'
#
loop_
_entity.id
_entity.type
_entity.pdbx_description
1 polymer ?
#
loop_
_entity_poly.entity_id
_entity_poly.type
_entity_poly.pdbx_seq_one_letter_code
_entity_poly.pdbx_strand_id
1 'polypeptide(L)'
;MEKVSNIIPYFIKQLSGIANEREIISWGYISIEHCLGFNRSDCIIHSNKDITSETSDSLKQIVTHLKANKPLQYILGNADFYGLQFKVNEHTLIPRPETEELVSWILEHEFFSLLDIGTGTGCIPISITKNKNVQSTAIDISENALLLAKENARINAVEVNFLKQDILKTTTLPKVDLIVSNPPYILDKEKELMLDNVIDNEPHLALFVPDNNPLLFYKKIAELAFVSLPENGLLFFEINEQFGNETIEMLTKIGFVDIELKKDINDKDRMLKAIKK
;
A
#
# COMPACT_ATOMS: atom_id res chain seq x y z
N MET A 1 -26.66 0.83 -20.52
CA MET A 1 -25.91 -0.34 -21.02
C MET A 1 -26.83 -1.55 -20.89
N GLU A 2 -26.89 -2.37 -21.93
CA GLU A 2 -27.78 -3.52 -21.93
C GLU A 2 -27.02 -4.86 -21.95
N LYS A 3 -25.78 -4.86 -22.49
CA LYS A 3 -24.96 -6.06 -22.63
C LYS A 3 -23.57 -5.89 -22.10
N VAL A 4 -22.91 -7.00 -21.74
CA VAL A 4 -21.50 -7.02 -21.27
C VAL A 4 -20.57 -6.31 -22.24
N SER A 5 -20.73 -6.57 -23.56
CA SER A 5 -19.92 -5.92 -24.61
C SER A 5 -20.06 -4.39 -24.69
N ASN A 6 -21.11 -3.81 -24.12
CA ASN A 6 -21.30 -2.37 -24.12
C ASN A 6 -20.57 -1.63 -22.97
N ILE A 7 -20.06 -2.36 -21.97
CA ILE A 7 -19.53 -1.75 -20.75
C ILE A 7 -18.22 -1.00 -21.04
N ILE A 8 -17.22 -1.66 -21.63
CA ILE A 8 -15.93 -1.02 -21.95
C ILE A 8 -16.09 0.20 -22.86
N PRO A 9 -16.84 0.11 -24.01
CA PRO A 9 -17.12 1.30 -24.83
C PRO A 9 -17.80 2.44 -24.07
N TYR A 10 -18.68 2.12 -23.11
CA TYR A 10 -19.32 3.11 -22.27
C TYR A 10 -18.30 3.81 -21.36
N PHE A 11 -17.39 3.06 -20.68
CA PHE A 11 -16.33 3.63 -19.85
C PHE A 11 -15.43 4.56 -20.67
N ILE A 12 -14.95 4.10 -21.84
CA ILE A 12 -14.10 4.90 -22.73
C ILE A 12 -14.81 6.21 -23.09
N LYS A 13 -16.07 6.12 -23.56
CA LYS A 13 -16.84 7.30 -23.94
C LYS A 13 -17.05 8.29 -22.79
N GLN A 14 -17.31 7.79 -21.57
CA GLN A 14 -17.65 8.62 -20.44
C GLN A 14 -16.44 9.24 -19.73
N LEU A 15 -15.29 8.57 -19.78
CA LEU A 15 -14.07 8.95 -19.06
C LEU A 15 -12.97 9.48 -19.98
N SER A 16 -13.25 9.63 -21.28
CA SER A 16 -12.35 10.27 -22.24
C SER A 16 -11.94 11.67 -21.74
N GLY A 17 -10.62 11.92 -21.68
CA GLY A 17 -10.05 13.18 -21.17
C GLY A 17 -9.79 13.21 -19.66
N ILE A 18 -10.18 12.16 -18.89
CA ILE A 18 -9.89 12.03 -17.45
C ILE A 18 -8.62 11.20 -17.24
N ALA A 19 -8.47 10.12 -18.00
CA ALA A 19 -7.30 9.26 -17.95
C ALA A 19 -6.95 8.76 -19.37
N ASN A 20 -5.81 8.09 -19.50
CA ASN A 20 -5.46 7.45 -20.77
C ASN A 20 -6.37 6.23 -21.03
N GLU A 21 -6.53 5.88 -22.30
CA GLU A 21 -7.48 4.82 -22.71
C GLU A 21 -7.16 3.46 -22.08
N ARG A 22 -5.88 3.12 -21.88
CA ARG A 22 -5.47 1.84 -21.27
C ARG A 22 -5.93 1.76 -19.81
N GLU A 23 -5.81 2.84 -19.09
CA GLU A 23 -6.26 2.94 -17.71
C GLU A 23 -7.78 2.86 -17.61
N ILE A 24 -8.51 3.56 -18.47
CA ILE A 24 -9.98 3.50 -18.54
C ILE A 24 -10.46 2.07 -18.83
N ILE A 25 -9.81 1.37 -19.76
CA ILE A 25 -10.12 -0.03 -20.07
C ILE A 25 -9.85 -0.92 -18.84
N SER A 26 -8.75 -0.69 -18.12
CA SER A 26 -8.45 -1.43 -16.89
C SER A 26 -9.52 -1.19 -15.82
N TRP A 27 -9.91 0.06 -15.60
CA TRP A 27 -11.02 0.40 -14.68
C TRP A 27 -12.31 -0.29 -15.07
N GLY A 28 -12.62 -0.36 -16.37
CA GLY A 28 -13.79 -1.05 -16.87
C GLY A 28 -13.79 -2.55 -16.56
N TYR A 29 -12.67 -3.24 -16.78
CA TYR A 29 -12.57 -4.67 -16.47
C TYR A 29 -12.63 -4.96 -14.98
N ILE A 30 -11.94 -4.18 -14.15
CA ILE A 30 -12.00 -4.31 -12.68
C ILE A 30 -13.45 -4.07 -12.18
N SER A 31 -14.14 -3.08 -12.75
CA SER A 31 -15.56 -2.81 -12.41
C SER A 31 -16.50 -3.94 -12.85
N ILE A 32 -16.24 -4.57 -14.01
CA ILE A 32 -17.00 -5.73 -14.48
C ILE A 32 -16.77 -6.91 -13.53
N GLU A 33 -15.53 -7.18 -13.15
CA GLU A 33 -15.20 -8.25 -12.22
C GLU A 33 -15.88 -8.05 -10.87
N HIS A 34 -15.84 -6.82 -10.34
CA HIS A 34 -16.53 -6.46 -9.10
C HIS A 34 -18.06 -6.65 -9.18
N CYS A 35 -18.69 -6.18 -10.26
CA CYS A 35 -20.17 -6.20 -10.36
C CYS A 35 -20.74 -7.53 -10.87
N LEU A 36 -20.01 -8.30 -11.66
CA LEU A 36 -20.48 -9.50 -12.35
C LEU A 36 -19.69 -10.76 -12.01
N GLY A 37 -18.53 -10.66 -11.37
CA GLY A 37 -17.59 -11.76 -11.14
C GLY A 37 -16.96 -12.28 -12.46
N PHE A 38 -16.91 -11.47 -13.51
CA PHE A 38 -16.39 -11.85 -14.82
C PHE A 38 -14.97 -11.34 -15.02
N ASN A 39 -14.02 -12.24 -15.19
CA ASN A 39 -12.69 -11.91 -15.66
C ASN A 39 -12.70 -11.51 -17.15
N ARG A 40 -11.54 -11.12 -17.72
CA ARG A 40 -11.44 -10.69 -19.14
C ARG A 40 -11.88 -11.76 -20.12
N SER A 41 -11.59 -13.03 -19.87
CA SER A 41 -12.01 -14.15 -20.73
C SER A 41 -13.52 -14.35 -20.67
N ASP A 42 -14.11 -14.24 -19.47
CA ASP A 42 -15.57 -14.32 -19.29
C ASP A 42 -16.29 -13.20 -20.03
N CYS A 43 -15.70 -11.99 -20.06
CA CYS A 43 -16.24 -10.87 -20.83
C CYS A 43 -16.33 -11.16 -22.33
N ILE A 44 -15.40 -11.93 -22.89
CA ILE A 44 -15.42 -12.35 -24.29
C ILE A 44 -16.50 -13.44 -24.51
N ILE A 45 -16.47 -14.46 -23.65
CA ILE A 45 -17.41 -15.60 -23.75
C ILE A 45 -18.86 -15.13 -23.58
N HIS A 46 -19.10 -14.24 -22.63
CA HIS A 46 -20.43 -13.74 -22.29
C HIS A 46 -20.73 -12.35 -22.88
N SER A 47 -20.05 -11.95 -23.97
CA SER A 47 -20.15 -10.60 -24.57
C SER A 47 -21.59 -10.19 -24.92
N ASN A 48 -22.43 -11.13 -25.34
CA ASN A 48 -23.83 -10.90 -25.70
C ASN A 48 -24.81 -11.07 -24.53
N LYS A 49 -24.34 -11.42 -23.33
CA LYS A 49 -25.19 -11.57 -22.15
C LYS A 49 -25.77 -10.22 -21.75
N ASP A 50 -27.08 -10.18 -21.49
CA ASP A 50 -27.74 -9.00 -20.97
C ASP A 50 -27.36 -8.78 -19.49
N ILE A 51 -27.18 -7.52 -19.12
CA ILE A 51 -26.96 -7.10 -17.73
C ILE A 51 -28.26 -6.58 -17.11
N THR A 52 -28.42 -6.78 -15.81
CA THR A 52 -29.58 -6.25 -15.09
C THR A 52 -29.54 -4.72 -14.99
N SER A 53 -30.68 -4.08 -14.79
CA SER A 53 -30.75 -2.64 -14.52
C SER A 53 -29.90 -2.24 -13.31
N GLU A 54 -29.91 -3.04 -12.25
CA GLU A 54 -29.12 -2.84 -11.03
C GLU A 54 -27.62 -2.84 -11.31
N THR A 55 -27.11 -3.83 -12.06
CA THR A 55 -25.71 -3.86 -12.51
C THR A 55 -25.36 -2.64 -13.38
N SER A 56 -26.25 -2.29 -14.31
CA SER A 56 -26.06 -1.12 -15.17
C SER A 56 -25.97 0.18 -14.34
N ASP A 57 -26.80 0.32 -13.31
CA ASP A 57 -26.80 1.51 -12.47
C ASP A 57 -25.58 1.55 -11.53
N SER A 58 -25.14 0.42 -10.98
CA SER A 58 -23.87 0.32 -10.24
C SER A 58 -22.67 0.74 -11.10
N LEU A 59 -22.55 0.26 -12.32
CA LEU A 59 -21.49 0.66 -13.25
C LEU A 59 -21.54 2.16 -13.60
N LYS A 60 -22.72 2.76 -13.73
CA LYS A 60 -22.88 4.21 -13.94
C LYS A 60 -22.45 5.01 -12.72
N GLN A 61 -22.74 4.53 -11.51
CA GLN A 61 -22.28 5.15 -10.26
C GLN A 61 -20.76 5.12 -10.14
N ILE A 62 -20.12 3.98 -10.47
CA ILE A 62 -18.65 3.89 -10.53
C ILE A 62 -18.09 4.96 -11.47
N VAL A 63 -18.63 5.06 -12.70
CA VAL A 63 -18.20 6.10 -13.66
C VAL A 63 -18.41 7.52 -13.12
N THR A 64 -19.50 7.77 -12.41
CA THR A 64 -19.77 9.08 -11.79
C THR A 64 -18.71 9.44 -10.75
N HIS A 65 -18.33 8.50 -9.91
CA HIS A 65 -17.28 8.71 -8.91
C HIS A 65 -15.89 8.87 -9.54
N LEU A 66 -15.58 8.10 -10.58
CA LEU A 66 -14.33 8.29 -11.35
C LEU A 66 -14.25 9.67 -11.98
N LYS A 67 -15.37 10.22 -12.51
CA LYS A 67 -15.45 11.61 -12.99
C LYS A 67 -15.22 12.65 -11.90
N ALA A 68 -15.56 12.32 -10.67
CA ALA A 68 -15.27 13.14 -9.48
C ALA A 68 -13.85 12.88 -8.92
N ASN A 69 -12.98 12.28 -9.72
CA ASN A 69 -11.56 12.02 -9.40
C ASN A 69 -11.34 11.10 -8.19
N LYS A 70 -12.34 10.28 -7.81
CA LYS A 70 -12.19 9.32 -6.71
C LYS A 70 -11.43 8.08 -7.19
N PRO A 71 -10.41 7.58 -6.47
CA PRO A 71 -9.70 6.35 -6.83
C PRO A 71 -10.65 5.15 -6.95
N LEU A 72 -10.45 4.31 -7.98
CA LEU A 72 -11.32 3.15 -8.23
C LEU A 72 -11.39 2.22 -7.01
N GLN A 73 -10.26 1.99 -6.35
CA GLN A 73 -10.18 1.13 -5.18
C GLN A 73 -11.08 1.64 -4.02
N TYR A 74 -11.13 2.96 -3.80
CA TYR A 74 -12.04 3.53 -2.80
C TYR A 74 -13.51 3.48 -3.23
N ILE A 75 -13.80 3.52 -4.55
CA ILE A 75 -15.16 3.36 -5.06
C ILE A 75 -15.64 1.94 -4.82
N LEU A 76 -14.77 0.95 -5.07
CA LEU A 76 -15.08 -0.47 -4.92
C LEU A 76 -14.93 -0.97 -3.48
N GLY A 77 -14.21 -0.22 -2.62
CA GLY A 77 -13.95 -0.56 -1.24
C GLY A 77 -12.93 -1.68 -1.04
N ASN A 78 -12.22 -2.08 -2.09
CA ASN A 78 -11.20 -3.13 -2.04
C ASN A 78 -10.01 -2.87 -2.98
N ALA A 79 -8.90 -3.53 -2.69
CA ALA A 79 -7.69 -3.56 -3.51
C ALA A 79 -7.05 -4.95 -3.42
N ASP A 80 -6.47 -5.38 -4.54
CA ASP A 80 -5.60 -6.57 -4.58
C ASP A 80 -4.20 -6.18 -4.12
N PHE A 81 -3.57 -7.03 -3.30
CA PHE A 81 -2.18 -6.87 -2.93
C PHE A 81 -1.59 -8.24 -2.56
N TYR A 82 -0.47 -8.60 -3.17
CA TYR A 82 0.26 -9.84 -2.93
C TYR A 82 -0.61 -11.11 -3.03
N GLY A 83 -1.53 -11.13 -3.99
CA GLY A 83 -2.48 -12.23 -4.20
C GLY A 83 -3.59 -12.33 -3.14
N LEU A 84 -3.75 -11.33 -2.29
CA LEU A 84 -4.76 -11.23 -1.24
C LEU A 84 -5.70 -10.06 -1.50
N GLN A 85 -6.90 -10.11 -0.90
CA GLN A 85 -7.89 -9.03 -0.95
C GLN A 85 -7.83 -8.17 0.30
N PHE A 86 -7.76 -6.86 0.12
CA PHE A 86 -7.75 -5.88 1.19
C PHE A 86 -8.91 -4.91 1.05
N LYS A 87 -9.65 -4.67 2.10
CA LYS A 87 -10.54 -3.50 2.18
C LYS A 87 -9.73 -2.23 2.26
N VAL A 88 -10.18 -1.20 1.58
CA VAL A 88 -9.58 0.13 1.56
C VAL A 88 -10.65 1.22 1.69
N ASN A 89 -10.30 2.33 2.31
CA ASN A 89 -11.10 3.54 2.41
C ASN A 89 -10.20 4.78 2.60
N GLU A 90 -10.79 5.95 2.70
CA GLU A 90 -10.10 7.23 2.86
C GLU A 90 -9.22 7.38 4.11
N HIS A 91 -9.20 6.39 4.99
CA HIS A 91 -8.36 6.40 6.20
C HIS A 91 -7.01 5.70 6.01
N THR A 92 -6.79 5.04 4.89
CA THR A 92 -5.57 4.28 4.62
C THR A 92 -5.04 4.54 3.22
N LEU A 93 -3.71 4.51 3.07
CA LEU A 93 -3.08 4.49 1.75
C LEU A 93 -3.56 3.25 0.97
N ILE A 94 -3.86 3.41 -0.32
CA ILE A 94 -4.11 2.27 -1.21
C ILE A 94 -2.80 1.50 -1.37
N PRO A 95 -2.76 0.18 -1.11
CA PRO A 95 -1.55 -0.63 -1.30
C PRO A 95 -0.96 -0.45 -2.70
N ARG A 96 0.37 -0.28 -2.78
CA ARG A 96 1.09 -0.02 -4.04
C ARG A 96 1.82 -1.27 -4.52
N PRO A 97 1.94 -1.48 -5.85
CA PRO A 97 2.68 -2.62 -6.42
C PRO A 97 4.15 -2.67 -5.95
N GLU A 98 4.80 -1.52 -5.79
CA GLU A 98 6.19 -1.43 -5.33
C GLU A 98 6.36 -2.00 -3.92
N THR A 99 5.33 -1.87 -3.08
CA THR A 99 5.32 -2.45 -1.71
C THR A 99 5.23 -3.99 -1.75
N GLU A 100 4.68 -4.61 -2.82
CA GLU A 100 4.72 -6.06 -3.00
C GLU A 100 6.16 -6.58 -3.21
N GLU A 101 7.01 -5.78 -3.86
CA GLU A 101 8.43 -6.13 -4.02
C GLU A 101 9.17 -6.08 -2.69
N LEU A 102 8.81 -5.13 -1.80
CA LEU A 102 9.33 -5.09 -0.43
C LEU A 102 8.94 -6.35 0.34
N VAL A 103 7.67 -6.77 0.27
CA VAL A 103 7.18 -8.00 0.89
C VAL A 103 7.94 -9.23 0.35
N SER A 104 8.11 -9.30 -0.97
CA SER A 104 8.86 -10.38 -1.62
C SER A 104 10.30 -10.46 -1.09
N TRP A 105 10.98 -9.32 -0.99
CA TRP A 105 12.34 -9.25 -0.49
C TRP A 105 12.46 -9.64 0.98
N ILE A 106 11.52 -9.22 1.82
CA ILE A 106 11.44 -9.61 3.23
C ILE A 106 11.30 -11.14 3.36
N LEU A 107 10.47 -11.77 2.55
CA LEU A 107 10.23 -13.23 2.59
C LEU A 107 11.45 -14.08 2.21
N GLU A 108 12.48 -13.50 1.57
CA GLU A 108 13.76 -14.16 1.29
C GLU A 108 14.61 -14.38 2.56
N HIS A 109 14.25 -13.74 3.70
CA HIS A 109 15.04 -13.76 4.93
C HIS A 109 14.39 -14.64 6.01
N GLU A 110 15.21 -15.13 6.95
CA GLU A 110 14.73 -15.90 8.09
C GLU A 110 14.51 -15.00 9.31
N PHE A 111 13.31 -15.06 9.88
CA PHE A 111 12.90 -14.36 11.11
C PHE A 111 11.65 -15.03 11.69
N PHE A 112 11.39 -14.84 12.98
CA PHE A 112 10.24 -15.43 13.68
C PHE A 112 9.26 -14.38 14.19
N SER A 113 9.71 -13.14 14.31
CA SER A 113 8.88 -12.01 14.78
C SER A 113 9.11 -10.76 13.95
N LEU A 114 8.04 -10.03 13.72
CA LEU A 114 8.01 -8.85 12.85
C LEU A 114 7.22 -7.71 13.50
N LEU A 115 7.71 -6.49 13.34
CA LEU A 115 6.99 -5.25 13.63
C LEU A 115 6.86 -4.43 12.34
N ASP A 116 5.63 -4.11 11.96
CA ASP A 116 5.31 -3.16 10.91
C ASP A 116 4.92 -1.79 11.50
N ILE A 117 5.56 -0.73 11.05
CA ILE A 117 5.37 0.63 11.57
C ILE A 117 4.70 1.52 10.52
N GLY A 118 3.53 2.08 10.85
CA GLY A 118 2.69 2.80 9.90
C GLY A 118 1.91 1.84 8.99
N THR A 119 1.24 0.87 9.61
CA THR A 119 0.71 -0.31 8.90
C THR A 119 -0.42 -0.01 7.91
N GLY A 120 -1.14 1.11 8.06
CA GLY A 120 -2.24 1.48 7.16
C GLY A 120 -3.30 0.39 7.05
N THR A 121 -3.43 -0.21 5.86
CA THR A 121 -4.36 -1.33 5.61
C THR A 121 -3.93 -2.65 6.25
N GLY A 122 -2.72 -2.74 6.78
CA GLY A 122 -2.13 -3.99 7.25
C GLY A 122 -1.53 -4.85 6.12
N CYS A 123 -1.41 -4.33 4.90
CA CYS A 123 -1.03 -5.14 3.74
C CYS A 123 0.34 -5.82 3.88
N ILE A 124 1.34 -5.15 4.46
CA ILE A 124 2.66 -5.73 4.68
C ILE A 124 2.61 -6.90 5.69
N PRO A 125 2.21 -6.70 6.96
CA PRO A 125 2.28 -7.76 7.97
C PRO A 125 1.31 -8.90 7.67
N ILE A 126 0.14 -8.62 7.09
CA ILE A 126 -0.84 -9.64 6.71
C ILE A 126 -0.28 -10.55 5.60
N SER A 127 0.31 -9.96 4.56
CA SER A 127 0.90 -10.72 3.46
C SER A 127 2.10 -11.55 3.91
N ILE A 128 2.95 -11.01 4.79
CA ILE A 128 4.07 -11.75 5.35
C ILE A 128 3.56 -12.91 6.22
N THR A 129 2.63 -12.66 7.14
CA THR A 129 2.07 -13.68 8.03
C THR A 129 1.34 -14.79 7.25
N LYS A 130 0.71 -14.45 6.11
CA LYS A 130 0.05 -15.44 5.25
C LYS A 130 1.02 -16.40 4.59
N ASN A 131 2.22 -15.92 4.27
CA ASN A 131 3.23 -16.67 3.53
C ASN A 131 4.32 -17.29 4.42
N LYS A 132 4.46 -16.84 5.67
CA LYS A 132 5.48 -17.32 6.62
C LYS A 132 4.89 -17.40 8.02
N ASN A 133 5.20 -18.45 8.75
CA ASN A 133 4.74 -18.63 10.13
C ASN A 133 5.56 -17.74 11.08
N VAL A 134 5.08 -16.53 11.32
CA VAL A 134 5.75 -15.51 12.13
C VAL A 134 4.78 -14.84 13.11
N GLN A 135 5.30 -14.32 14.21
CA GLN A 135 4.55 -13.48 15.13
C GLN A 135 4.60 -12.02 14.64
N SER A 136 3.47 -11.50 14.19
CA SER A 136 3.38 -10.16 13.63
C SER A 136 2.71 -9.19 14.59
N THR A 137 3.37 -8.05 14.79
CA THR A 137 2.82 -6.86 15.44
C THR A 137 2.82 -5.72 14.43
N ALA A 138 1.80 -4.89 14.46
CA ALA A 138 1.67 -3.73 13.59
C ALA A 138 1.21 -2.52 14.39
N ILE A 139 1.81 -1.36 14.12
CA ILE A 139 1.43 -0.11 14.78
C ILE A 139 1.03 0.94 13.78
N ASP A 140 0.07 1.76 14.16
CA ASP A 140 -0.36 2.95 13.43
C ASP A 140 -0.86 4.02 14.41
N ILE A 141 -0.75 5.28 14.02
CA ILE A 141 -1.30 6.40 14.79
C ILE A 141 -2.82 6.51 14.62
N SER A 142 -3.33 6.10 13.44
CA SER A 142 -4.74 6.18 13.05
C SER A 142 -5.52 4.98 13.61
N GLU A 143 -6.49 5.26 14.47
CA GLU A 143 -7.41 4.22 14.96
C GLU A 143 -8.28 3.64 13.86
N ASN A 144 -8.71 4.47 12.90
CA ASN A 144 -9.51 4.04 11.76
C ASN A 144 -8.72 3.10 10.84
N ALA A 145 -7.43 3.39 10.60
CA ALA A 145 -6.54 2.49 9.86
C ALA A 145 -6.43 1.14 10.57
N LEU A 146 -6.23 1.12 11.89
CA LEU A 146 -6.14 -0.11 12.67
C LEU A 146 -7.43 -0.93 12.69
N LEU A 147 -8.59 -0.28 12.68
CA LEU A 147 -9.89 -0.97 12.55
C LEU A 147 -9.98 -1.68 11.20
N LEU A 148 -9.59 -1.00 10.13
CA LEU A 148 -9.57 -1.58 8.78
C LEU A 148 -8.54 -2.71 8.66
N ALA A 149 -7.34 -2.53 9.22
CA ALA A 149 -6.29 -3.55 9.22
C ALA A 149 -6.71 -4.83 9.98
N LYS A 150 -7.41 -4.70 11.11
CA LYS A 150 -7.99 -5.84 11.84
C LYS A 150 -9.03 -6.58 10.99
N GLU A 151 -9.88 -5.86 10.25
CA GLU A 151 -10.84 -6.48 9.34
C GLU A 151 -10.12 -7.22 8.20
N ASN A 152 -9.06 -6.62 7.64
CA ASN A 152 -8.24 -7.23 6.60
C ASN A 152 -7.53 -8.50 7.09
N ALA A 153 -7.00 -8.51 8.31
CA ALA A 153 -6.42 -9.71 8.91
C ALA A 153 -7.46 -10.84 9.05
N ARG A 154 -8.68 -10.50 9.48
CA ARG A 154 -9.79 -11.47 9.58
C ARG A 154 -10.19 -12.03 8.21
N ILE A 155 -10.32 -11.18 7.18
CA ILE A 155 -10.66 -11.60 5.81
C ILE A 155 -9.62 -12.58 5.26
N ASN A 156 -8.34 -12.31 5.53
CA ASN A 156 -7.22 -13.12 5.04
C ASN A 156 -6.87 -14.30 5.97
N ALA A 157 -7.63 -14.47 7.05
CA ALA A 157 -7.46 -15.55 8.04
C ALA A 157 -6.02 -15.63 8.59
N VAL A 158 -5.49 -14.50 9.06
CA VAL A 158 -4.20 -14.39 9.74
C VAL A 158 -4.34 -13.63 11.06
N GLU A 159 -3.41 -13.89 12.00
CA GLU A 159 -3.35 -13.20 13.28
C GLU A 159 -2.21 -12.18 13.26
N VAL A 160 -2.56 -10.91 13.51
CA VAL A 160 -1.61 -9.80 13.67
C VAL A 160 -2.03 -9.00 14.90
N ASN A 161 -1.08 -8.66 15.75
CA ASN A 161 -1.30 -7.83 16.93
C ASN A 161 -1.26 -6.35 16.54
N PHE A 162 -2.40 -5.65 16.55
CA PHE A 162 -2.51 -4.25 16.16
C PHE A 162 -2.56 -3.32 17.37
N LEU A 163 -1.64 -2.33 17.42
CA LEU A 163 -1.50 -1.38 18.52
C LEU A 163 -1.55 0.07 18.01
N LYS A 164 -2.32 0.92 18.67
CA LYS A 164 -2.34 2.36 18.38
C LYS A 164 -1.11 3.02 18.99
N GLN A 165 -0.24 3.57 18.16
CA GLN A 165 1.01 4.18 18.61
C GLN A 165 1.52 5.24 17.65
N ASP A 166 1.86 6.41 18.18
CA ASP A 166 2.54 7.49 17.44
C ASP A 166 4.05 7.24 17.49
N ILE A 167 4.64 6.84 16.36
CA ILE A 167 6.06 6.53 16.28
C ILE A 167 6.95 7.70 16.66
N LEU A 168 6.56 8.94 16.36
CA LEU A 168 7.34 10.12 16.67
C LEU A 168 7.40 10.40 18.18
N LYS A 169 6.38 9.98 18.94
CA LYS A 169 6.32 10.11 20.42
C LYS A 169 6.78 8.86 21.15
N THR A 170 6.95 7.76 20.43
CA THR A 170 7.37 6.49 20.99
C THR A 170 8.80 6.56 21.50
N THR A 171 9.06 5.92 22.64
CA THR A 171 10.39 5.83 23.27
C THR A 171 10.99 4.43 23.22
N THR A 172 10.14 3.40 23.07
CA THR A 172 10.57 1.99 23.04
C THR A 172 9.70 1.20 22.06
N LEU A 173 10.30 0.23 21.38
CA LEU A 173 9.58 -0.76 20.55
C LEU A 173 9.68 -2.14 21.18
N PRO A 174 8.76 -3.07 20.84
CA PRO A 174 8.89 -4.47 21.25
C PRO A 174 10.16 -5.10 20.65
N LYS A 175 10.68 -6.11 21.31
CA LYS A 175 11.79 -6.93 20.81
C LYS A 175 11.25 -7.83 19.69
N VAL A 176 11.80 -7.70 18.49
CA VAL A 176 11.43 -8.49 17.30
C VAL A 176 12.68 -8.72 16.44
N ASP A 177 12.64 -9.74 15.57
CA ASP A 177 13.76 -10.06 14.68
C ASP A 177 13.82 -9.14 13.47
N LEU A 178 12.66 -8.62 13.03
CA LEU A 178 12.54 -7.76 11.87
C LEU A 178 11.61 -6.57 12.13
N ILE A 179 12.04 -5.39 11.70
CA ILE A 179 11.21 -4.18 11.65
C ILE A 179 11.10 -3.75 10.21
N VAL A 180 9.86 -3.45 9.77
CA VAL A 180 9.57 -2.90 8.45
C VAL A 180 8.74 -1.63 8.58
N SER A 181 8.91 -0.70 7.66
CA SER A 181 8.05 0.47 7.54
C SER A 181 8.00 0.99 6.10
N ASN A 182 6.81 1.36 5.66
CA ASN A 182 6.57 2.27 4.55
C ASN A 182 6.02 3.58 5.14
N PRO A 183 6.90 4.46 5.68
CA PRO A 183 6.46 5.67 6.36
C PRO A 183 6.12 6.78 5.37
N PRO A 184 5.45 7.86 5.79
CA PRO A 184 5.30 9.04 4.96
C PRO A 184 6.65 9.57 4.48
N TYR A 185 6.79 9.82 3.17
CA TYR A 185 8.06 10.22 2.58
C TYR A 185 7.95 11.25 1.45
N ILE A 186 6.75 11.65 1.06
CA ILE A 186 6.53 12.66 0.03
C ILE A 186 6.72 14.04 0.64
N LEU A 187 7.54 14.87 0.01
CA LEU A 187 7.76 16.24 0.47
C LEU A 187 6.54 17.13 0.17
N ASP A 188 6.29 18.11 1.04
CA ASP A 188 5.21 19.07 0.82
C ASP A 188 5.30 19.76 -0.55
N LYS A 189 6.51 20.08 -1.04
CA LYS A 189 6.77 20.67 -2.36
C LYS A 189 6.48 19.73 -3.53
N GLU A 190 6.41 18.42 -3.31
CA GLU A 190 6.12 17.43 -4.36
C GLU A 190 4.61 17.30 -4.63
N LYS A 191 3.75 17.92 -3.80
CA LYS A 191 2.29 17.92 -4.00
C LYS A 191 1.87 18.35 -5.39
N GLU A 192 2.52 19.37 -5.95
CA GLU A 192 2.20 19.91 -7.28
C GLU A 192 2.51 18.92 -8.41
N LEU A 193 3.30 17.89 -8.16
CA LEU A 193 3.67 16.85 -9.14
C LEU A 193 2.79 15.60 -9.03
N MET A 194 1.97 15.51 -7.99
CA MET A 194 1.12 14.36 -7.75
C MET A 194 -0.18 14.45 -8.53
N LEU A 195 -0.79 13.30 -8.75
CA LEU A 195 -2.12 13.23 -9.33
C LEU A 195 -3.16 13.75 -8.32
N ASP A 196 -4.09 14.56 -8.79
CA ASP A 196 -5.14 15.15 -7.97
C ASP A 196 -5.96 14.09 -7.21
N ASN A 197 -6.20 12.93 -7.83
CA ASN A 197 -6.95 11.84 -7.19
C ASN A 197 -6.27 11.28 -5.94
N VAL A 198 -4.95 11.34 -5.84
CA VAL A 198 -4.19 10.96 -4.63
C VAL A 198 -4.29 12.06 -3.58
N ILE A 199 -4.01 13.32 -3.97
CA ILE A 199 -3.99 14.46 -3.06
C ILE A 199 -5.36 14.68 -2.42
N ASP A 200 -6.43 14.58 -3.20
CA ASP A 200 -7.80 14.91 -2.76
C ASP A 200 -8.45 13.78 -1.94
N ASN A 201 -7.97 12.55 -2.06
CA ASN A 201 -8.67 11.40 -1.49
C ASN A 201 -7.86 10.57 -0.49
N GLU A 202 -6.54 10.50 -0.62
CA GLU A 202 -5.72 9.68 0.29
C GLU A 202 -5.30 10.49 1.53
N PRO A 203 -5.12 9.85 2.70
CA PRO A 203 -4.88 10.57 3.94
C PRO A 203 -3.50 11.24 3.91
N HIS A 204 -3.46 12.57 4.03
CA HIS A 204 -2.22 13.35 4.01
C HIS A 204 -1.21 12.90 5.09
N LEU A 205 -1.70 12.39 6.22
CA LEU A 205 -0.86 11.86 7.29
C LEU A 205 -0.03 10.65 6.85
N ALA A 206 -0.52 9.88 5.87
CA ALA A 206 0.18 8.72 5.32
C ALA A 206 1.13 9.06 4.17
N LEU A 207 1.08 10.29 3.64
CA LEU A 207 1.82 10.69 2.45
C LEU A 207 2.98 11.62 2.78
N PHE A 208 2.75 12.68 3.57
CA PHE A 208 3.63 13.84 3.58
C PHE A 208 4.57 13.93 4.78
N VAL A 209 5.76 14.44 4.48
CA VAL A 209 6.80 14.79 5.45
C VAL A 209 7.26 16.24 5.17
N PRO A 210 7.66 17.01 6.22
CA PRO A 210 8.13 18.38 6.04
C PRO A 210 9.37 18.48 5.12
N ASP A 211 9.39 19.44 4.22
CA ASP A 211 10.51 19.66 3.27
C ASP A 211 11.87 19.82 3.93
N ASN A 212 11.90 20.42 5.12
CA ASN A 212 13.15 20.66 5.87
C ASN A 212 13.63 19.44 6.67
N ASN A 213 12.89 18.34 6.69
CA ASN A 213 13.26 17.12 7.40
C ASN A 213 12.74 15.85 6.68
N PRO A 214 13.23 15.56 5.47
CA PRO A 214 12.75 14.43 4.65
C PRO A 214 12.98 13.07 5.29
N LEU A 215 13.97 12.94 6.18
CA LEU A 215 14.30 11.70 6.88
C LEU A 215 13.65 11.56 8.25
N LEU A 216 12.68 12.40 8.61
CA LEU A 216 12.06 12.47 9.92
C LEU A 216 11.66 11.09 10.47
N PHE A 217 10.84 10.38 9.72
CA PHE A 217 10.34 9.06 10.13
C PHE A 217 11.43 8.00 10.07
N TYR A 218 12.24 7.96 9.01
CA TYR A 218 13.34 7.00 8.86
C TYR A 218 14.31 7.08 10.03
N LYS A 219 14.76 8.29 10.40
CA LYS A 219 15.68 8.50 11.51
C LYS A 219 15.07 8.02 12.83
N LYS A 220 13.84 8.45 13.13
CA LYS A 220 13.16 8.07 14.37
C LYS A 220 12.96 6.55 14.47
N ILE A 221 12.53 5.92 13.40
CA ILE A 221 12.32 4.46 13.35
C ILE A 221 13.67 3.74 13.51
N ALA A 222 14.70 4.16 12.78
CA ALA A 222 16.02 3.54 12.83
C ALA A 222 16.67 3.63 14.21
N GLU A 223 16.59 4.80 14.89
CA GLU A 223 17.09 4.96 16.26
C GLU A 223 16.40 3.99 17.25
N LEU A 224 15.08 3.84 17.14
CA LEU A 224 14.33 2.91 17.99
C LEU A 224 14.60 1.45 17.59
N ALA A 225 14.69 1.15 16.30
CA ALA A 225 15.00 -0.17 15.78
C ALA A 225 16.39 -0.65 16.23
N PHE A 226 17.38 0.24 16.22
CA PHE A 226 18.75 -0.10 16.68
C PHE A 226 18.79 -0.56 18.15
N VAL A 227 17.91 -0.03 18.98
CA VAL A 227 17.80 -0.45 20.41
C VAL A 227 16.97 -1.74 20.56
N SER A 228 15.94 -1.92 19.71
CA SER A 228 14.95 -2.99 19.86
C SER A 228 15.33 -4.31 19.18
N LEU A 229 15.96 -4.22 18.01
CA LEU A 229 16.40 -5.40 17.26
C LEU A 229 17.49 -6.16 18.03
N PRO A 230 17.55 -7.48 17.92
CA PRO A 230 18.69 -8.28 18.39
C PRO A 230 19.89 -8.05 17.46
N GLU A 231 21.04 -8.62 17.83
CA GLU A 231 22.18 -8.76 16.92
C GLU A 231 21.76 -9.56 15.68
N ASN A 232 22.15 -9.12 14.49
CA ASN A 232 21.72 -9.59 13.18
C ASN A 232 20.21 -9.36 12.87
N GLY A 233 19.52 -8.56 13.67
CA GLY A 233 18.13 -8.16 13.40
C GLY A 233 18.03 -7.28 12.16
N LEU A 234 16.91 -7.36 11.48
CA LEU A 234 16.68 -6.78 10.15
C LEU A 234 15.81 -5.52 10.23
N LEU A 235 16.22 -4.48 9.53
CA LEU A 235 15.42 -3.27 9.30
C LEU A 235 15.16 -3.11 7.80
N PHE A 236 13.90 -2.97 7.43
CA PHE A 236 13.47 -2.70 6.05
C PHE A 236 12.69 -1.39 5.96
N PHE A 237 12.95 -0.64 4.90
CA PHE A 237 12.19 0.55 4.54
C PHE A 237 11.75 0.53 3.08
N GLU A 238 10.52 1.02 2.81
CA GLU A 238 10.22 1.65 1.54
C GLU A 238 10.64 3.12 1.63
N ILE A 239 11.24 3.68 0.58
CA ILE A 239 11.82 5.02 0.61
C ILE A 239 11.39 5.88 -0.58
N ASN A 240 11.51 7.21 -0.40
CA ASN A 240 11.50 8.15 -1.52
C ASN A 240 12.76 7.96 -2.36
N GLU A 241 12.60 7.82 -3.67
CA GLU A 241 13.69 7.60 -4.64
C GLU A 241 14.82 8.64 -4.57
N GLN A 242 14.53 9.84 -4.09
CA GLN A 242 15.50 10.94 -4.02
C GLN A 242 16.45 10.85 -2.84
N PHE A 243 16.12 10.06 -1.79
CA PHE A 243 16.84 10.05 -0.51
C PHE A 243 17.52 8.71 -0.18
N GLY A 244 17.81 7.89 -1.20
CA GLY A 244 18.48 6.60 -0.98
C GLY A 244 19.83 6.75 -0.29
N ASN A 245 20.72 7.61 -0.81
CA ASN A 245 22.06 7.83 -0.27
C ASN A 245 22.03 8.47 1.13
N GLU A 246 21.19 9.47 1.35
CA GLU A 246 21.04 10.14 2.63
C GLU A 246 20.52 9.17 3.71
N THR A 247 19.64 8.26 3.32
CA THR A 247 19.13 7.22 4.23
C THR A 247 20.22 6.21 4.58
N ILE A 248 21.05 5.79 3.61
CA ILE A 248 22.23 4.92 3.85
C ILE A 248 23.19 5.60 4.83
N GLU A 249 23.55 6.87 4.59
CA GLU A 249 24.44 7.60 5.48
C GLU A 249 23.89 7.72 6.90
N MET A 250 22.60 8.00 7.03
CA MET A 250 21.91 8.11 8.32
C MET A 250 21.94 6.78 9.07
N LEU A 251 21.63 5.66 8.41
CA LEU A 251 21.66 4.32 9.01
C LEU A 251 23.09 3.90 9.43
N THR A 252 24.08 4.19 8.59
CA THR A 252 25.48 3.93 8.90
C THR A 252 25.94 4.71 10.15
N LYS A 253 25.52 5.98 10.28
CA LYS A 253 25.83 6.82 11.46
C LYS A 253 25.17 6.30 12.75
N ILE A 254 24.00 5.65 12.65
CA ILE A 254 23.31 5.01 13.78
C ILE A 254 24.03 3.72 14.20
N GLY A 255 24.71 3.03 13.27
CA GLY A 255 25.48 1.82 13.54
C GLY A 255 24.99 0.58 12.80
N PHE A 256 24.02 0.71 11.89
CA PHE A 256 23.61 -0.38 10.99
C PHE A 256 24.72 -0.71 9.99
N VAL A 257 24.77 -1.98 9.61
CA VAL A 257 25.75 -2.52 8.64
C VAL A 257 25.01 -3.27 7.51
N ASP A 258 25.75 -3.71 6.51
CA ASP A 258 25.23 -4.48 5.36
C ASP A 258 23.96 -3.85 4.77
N ILE A 259 24.07 -2.52 4.55
CA ILE A 259 22.97 -1.71 4.03
C ILE A 259 22.86 -1.93 2.52
N GLU A 260 21.72 -2.44 2.08
CA GLU A 260 21.42 -2.68 0.68
C GLU A 260 20.29 -1.76 0.22
N LEU A 261 20.51 -1.05 -0.90
CA LEU A 261 19.51 -0.25 -1.60
C LEU A 261 19.06 -1.01 -2.84
N LYS A 262 17.75 -1.26 -2.97
CA LYS A 262 17.15 -1.99 -4.08
C LYS A 262 16.19 -1.11 -4.86
N LYS A 263 16.22 -1.22 -6.19
CA LYS A 263 15.32 -0.54 -7.08
C LYS A 263 14.04 -1.34 -7.28
N ASP A 264 12.95 -0.63 -7.57
CA ASP A 264 11.69 -1.20 -7.98
C ASP A 264 11.67 -1.56 -9.49
N ILE A 265 10.56 -2.17 -9.95
CA ILE A 265 10.36 -2.55 -11.36
C ILE A 265 10.47 -1.36 -12.34
N ASN A 266 10.33 -0.14 -11.84
CA ASN A 266 10.46 1.09 -12.62
C ASN A 266 11.89 1.67 -12.61
N ASP A 267 12.89 0.90 -12.10
CA ASP A 267 14.31 1.28 -11.96
C ASP A 267 14.52 2.49 -11.02
N LYS A 268 13.63 2.67 -10.03
CA LYS A 268 13.70 3.72 -9.00
C LYS A 268 14.17 3.15 -7.68
N ASP A 269 15.08 3.84 -7.00
CA ASP A 269 15.49 3.49 -5.64
C ASP A 269 14.27 3.48 -4.74
N ARG A 270 13.89 2.30 -4.22
CA ARG A 270 12.60 2.13 -3.55
C ARG A 270 12.67 1.42 -2.22
N MET A 271 13.56 0.48 -2.07
CA MET A 271 13.61 -0.37 -0.89
C MET A 271 15.00 -0.37 -0.29
N LEU A 272 15.06 -0.40 1.02
CA LEU A 272 16.32 -0.43 1.75
C LEU A 272 16.25 -1.48 2.84
N LYS A 273 17.32 -2.27 2.96
CA LYS A 273 17.56 -3.23 4.04
C LYS A 273 18.82 -2.85 4.80
N ALA A 274 18.81 -3.00 6.12
CA ALA A 274 19.97 -2.81 6.97
C ALA A 274 19.98 -3.86 8.08
N ILE A 275 21.19 -4.23 8.56
CA ILE A 275 21.38 -5.23 9.61
C ILE A 275 21.94 -4.53 10.85
N LYS A 276 21.37 -4.83 12.02
CA LYS A 276 21.96 -4.44 13.30
C LYS A 276 23.12 -5.37 13.62
N LYS A 277 24.29 -4.80 13.87
CA LYS A 277 25.45 -5.52 14.33
C LYS A 277 25.49 -5.56 15.86
#